data_058d906885580ae16a97617a063c4fe4
#
_entry.id   058d906885580ae16a97617a063c4fe4
#
_cell.length_a   1.000
_cell.length_b   1.000
_cell.length_c   1.000
_cell.angle_alpha   90.00
_cell.angle_beta   90.00
_cell.angle_gamma   90.00
#
_symmetry.space_group_name_H-M   'P 1'
#
loop_
_entity.id
_entity.type
_entity.pdbx_description
1 polymer ?
#
loop_
_entity_poly.entity_id
_entity_poly.type
_entity_poly.pdbx_seq_one_letter_code
_entity_poly.pdbx_strand_id
1 'polypeptide(L)'
;RLGKSKVKAVRKEEDLSEELTDEGFGSIVVIANVFGFKQVIPLAEGDNVIGRRCVGTVINTPIETGDMSMDRRHCIINVKRNKAGKLVYTLRDAPSLTGTFLHNEVLGDKDRVRIEDGAIMTLGATSIILKAGK
;
A
#
# COMPACT_ATOMS: atom_id res chain seq x y z
N ARG A 1 26.13 14.51 -16.74
CA ARG A 1 26.29 14.07 -16.64
C ARG A 1 26.53 13.79 -16.74
N LEU A 2 25.94 13.97 -16.37
CA LEU A 2 26.12 13.42 -16.26
C LEU A 2 25.87 13.30 -16.45
N GLY A 3 25.47 13.83 -16.42
CA GLY A 3 25.32 13.32 -16.34
C GLY A 3 24.93 13.41 -16.52
N LYS A 4 24.75 13.60 -16.50
CA LYS A 4 24.48 13.25 -16.36
C LYS A 4 24.56 12.97 -16.15
N SER A 5 24.55 13.17 -15.70
CA SER A 5 24.56 12.60 -15.18
C SER A 5 24.65 12.67 -14.86
N LYS A 6 24.58 12.90 -14.46
CA LYS A 6 24.48 12.70 -13.87
C LYS A 6 24.18 13.17 -13.60
N VAL A 7 24.02 13.63 -13.67
CA VAL A 7 23.45 13.71 -13.17
C VAL A 7 23.15 13.84 -13.06
N LYS A 8 23.06 13.99 -12.57
CA LYS A 8 22.73 13.69 -12.07
C LYS A 8 22.86 13.38 -11.45
N ALA A 9 23.13 13.37 -10.87
CA ALA A 9 23.25 12.78 -10.11
C ALA A 9 23.04 13.03 -9.00
N VAL A 10 22.82 13.46 -8.69
CA VAL A 10 22.49 13.54 -7.70
C VAL A 10 21.42 13.74 -7.43
N ARG A 11 21.00 13.41 -7.70
CA ARG A 11 19.99 13.29 -7.38
C ARG A 11 19.89 12.94 -6.26
N LYS A 12 19.15 12.86 -5.73
CA LYS A 12 18.94 12.49 -4.56
C LYS A 12 18.77 11.09 -4.49
N GLU A 13 19.35 10.41 -3.58
CA GLU A 13 19.23 9.02 -3.39
C GLU A 13 17.84 8.59 -3.16
N GLU A 14 17.06 9.41 -2.47
CA GLU A 14 15.70 9.15 -2.19
C GLU A 14 14.89 9.01 -3.44
N ASP A 15 15.11 9.88 -4.42
CA ASP A 15 14.39 9.81 -5.67
C ASP A 15 14.76 8.57 -6.45
N LEU A 16 16.00 8.20 -6.40
CA LEU A 16 16.42 6.98 -7.06
C LEU A 16 15.79 5.76 -6.43
N SER A 17 15.69 5.74 -5.13
CA SER A 17 15.06 4.63 -4.44
C SER A 17 13.63 4.46 -4.84
N GLU A 18 12.90 5.54 -4.94
CA GLU A 18 11.53 5.47 -5.35
C GLU A 18 11.39 4.95 -6.76
N GLU A 19 12.26 5.37 -7.64
CA GLU A 19 12.23 4.89 -9.01
C GLU A 19 12.53 3.41 -9.08
N LEU A 20 13.47 2.95 -8.28
CA LEU A 20 13.86 1.55 -8.31
C LEU A 20 12.81 0.63 -7.73
N THR A 21 11.99 1.12 -6.79
CA THR A 21 11.03 0.27 -6.13
C THR A 21 9.62 0.40 -6.66
N ASP A 22 9.31 1.50 -7.32
CA ASP A 22 7.97 1.70 -7.87
C ASP A 22 7.94 1.25 -9.32
N GLU A 23 7.31 0.12 -9.55
CA GLU A 23 7.25 -0.47 -10.88
C GLU A 23 6.02 0.01 -11.65
N GLY A 24 5.39 1.06 -11.21
CA GLY A 24 4.25 1.60 -11.92
C GLY A 24 2.93 1.01 -11.50
N PHE A 25 2.91 0.12 -10.53
CA PHE A 25 1.66 -0.50 -10.07
C PHE A 25 0.99 0.29 -8.97
N GLY A 26 1.52 1.47 -8.65
CA GLY A 26 0.94 2.31 -7.63
C GLY A 26 1.56 2.05 -6.27
N SER A 27 1.02 2.73 -5.27
CA SER A 27 1.54 2.62 -3.91
C SER A 27 0.44 2.92 -2.91
N ILE A 28 0.72 2.64 -1.64
CA ILE A 28 -0.14 3.10 -0.56
C ILE A 28 0.64 4.11 0.26
N VAL A 29 -0.05 5.13 0.75
CA VAL A 29 0.55 6.17 1.57
C VAL A 29 -0.09 6.07 2.94
N VAL A 30 0.73 5.86 3.97
CA VAL A 30 0.25 5.79 5.35
C VAL A 30 0.16 7.21 5.85
N ILE A 31 -1.07 7.69 6.13
CA ILE A 31 -1.28 9.09 6.47
C ILE A 31 -1.58 9.34 7.93
N ALA A 32 -2.21 8.37 8.61
CA ALA A 32 -2.49 8.50 10.03
C ALA A 32 -2.07 7.21 10.68
N ASN A 33 -1.23 7.30 11.67
CA ASN A 33 -0.55 6.14 12.19
C ASN A 33 -0.14 6.40 13.64
N VAL A 34 -0.61 5.54 14.53
CA VAL A 34 -0.23 5.63 15.94
C VAL A 34 1.24 5.26 16.05
N PHE A 35 2.02 6.09 16.68
CA PHE A 35 3.45 5.87 16.88
C PHE A 35 4.23 5.77 15.59
N GLY A 36 3.72 6.31 14.53
CA GLY A 36 4.38 6.14 13.26
C GLY A 36 4.62 7.45 12.55
N PHE A 37 5.14 7.30 11.37
CA PHE A 37 5.43 8.42 10.50
C PHE A 37 4.90 8.07 9.13
N LYS A 38 4.84 9.06 8.28
CA LYS A 38 4.35 8.89 6.94
C LYS A 38 5.24 7.90 6.18
N GLN A 39 4.60 6.97 5.50
CA GLN A 39 5.30 5.97 4.69
C GLN A 39 4.64 5.88 3.34
N VAL A 40 5.45 5.60 2.33
CA VAL A 40 4.95 5.31 0.98
C VAL A 40 5.48 3.94 0.63
N ILE A 41 4.57 3.01 0.37
CA ILE A 41 4.96 1.62 0.12
C ILE A 41 4.46 1.22 -1.26
N PRO A 42 5.35 0.83 -2.17
CA PRO A 42 4.94 0.47 -3.53
C PRO A 42 4.17 -0.84 -3.54
N LEU A 43 3.27 -0.95 -4.49
CA LEU A 43 2.49 -2.18 -4.71
C LEU A 43 3.10 -2.93 -5.88
N ALA A 44 2.85 -4.22 -5.90
CA ALA A 44 3.28 -5.09 -6.99
C ALA A 44 2.05 -5.64 -7.69
N GLU A 45 2.24 -6.18 -8.86
CA GLU A 45 1.16 -6.86 -9.55
C GLU A 45 0.76 -8.10 -8.76
N GLY A 46 -0.53 -8.39 -8.68
CA GLY A 46 -1.04 -9.52 -7.93
C GLY A 46 -1.50 -9.10 -6.55
N ASP A 47 -1.50 -10.03 -5.62
CA ASP A 47 -1.96 -9.77 -4.26
C ASP A 47 -0.90 -9.10 -3.42
N ASN A 48 -1.28 -7.99 -2.79
CA ASN A 48 -0.41 -7.30 -1.85
C ASN A 48 -1.03 -7.44 -0.47
N VAL A 49 -0.39 -8.22 0.39
CA VAL A 49 -0.86 -8.44 1.74
C VAL A 49 -0.33 -7.32 2.61
N ILE A 50 -1.24 -6.54 3.16
CA ILE A 50 -0.91 -5.33 3.91
C ILE A 50 -1.17 -5.59 5.39
N GLY A 51 -0.23 -5.21 6.22
CA GLY A 51 -0.40 -5.36 7.65
C GLY A 51 0.77 -4.81 8.42
N ARG A 52 0.71 -4.99 9.73
CA ARG A 52 1.71 -4.50 10.65
C ARG A 52 2.97 -5.36 10.53
N ARG A 53 4.09 -4.70 10.34
CA ARG A 53 5.36 -5.40 10.27
C ARG A 53 5.64 -6.10 11.59
N CYS A 54 5.99 -7.37 11.52
CA CYS A 54 6.26 -8.14 12.72
C CYS A 54 7.33 -9.18 12.41
N VAL A 55 8.23 -9.38 13.37
CA VAL A 55 9.28 -10.37 13.22
C VAL A 55 8.64 -11.75 13.06
N GLY A 56 9.09 -12.50 12.08
CA GLY A 56 8.57 -13.83 11.83
C GLY A 56 7.36 -13.89 10.93
N THR A 57 6.83 -12.74 10.53
CA THR A 57 5.70 -12.71 9.59
C THR A 57 6.20 -12.12 8.27
N VAL A 58 5.99 -12.87 7.19
CA VAL A 58 6.42 -12.42 5.87
C VAL A 58 5.22 -11.98 5.07
N ILE A 59 5.15 -10.69 4.77
CA ILE A 59 4.14 -10.14 3.90
C ILE A 59 4.85 -9.19 2.94
N ASN A 60 4.24 -8.95 1.79
CA ASN A 60 4.93 -8.14 0.79
C ASN A 60 4.67 -6.63 0.93
N THR A 61 3.75 -6.23 1.79
CA THR A 61 3.46 -4.80 1.98
C THR A 61 3.35 -4.50 3.48
N PRO A 62 4.47 -4.56 4.21
CA PRO A 62 4.43 -4.32 5.66
C PRO A 62 4.43 -2.84 5.97
N ILE A 63 3.66 -2.45 6.99
CA ILE A 63 3.62 -1.08 7.49
C ILE A 63 4.37 -1.04 8.82
N GLU A 64 5.31 -0.10 8.92
CA GLU A 64 6.06 0.10 10.16
C GLU A 64 5.20 0.91 11.10
N THR A 65 4.68 0.28 12.13
CA THR A 65 3.80 0.96 13.06
C THR A 65 3.75 0.21 14.39
N GLY A 66 3.42 0.95 15.45
CA GLY A 66 3.14 0.38 16.75
C GLY A 66 1.66 0.11 16.96
N ASP A 67 0.85 0.24 15.90
CA ASP A 67 -0.60 0.08 16.00
C ASP A 67 -0.96 -1.39 16.18
N MET A 68 -1.20 -1.79 17.41
CA MET A 68 -1.51 -3.18 17.73
C MET A 68 -2.92 -3.58 17.32
N SER A 69 -3.76 -2.62 16.91
CA SER A 69 -5.08 -2.93 16.39
C SER A 69 -5.03 -3.29 14.91
N MET A 70 -3.89 -3.11 14.27
CA MET A 70 -3.67 -3.58 12.91
C MET A 70 -3.07 -4.97 12.96
N ASP A 71 -3.67 -5.92 12.28
CA ASP A 71 -3.15 -7.29 12.25
C ASP A 71 -1.94 -7.37 11.34
N ARG A 72 -1.15 -8.42 11.52
CA ARG A 72 0.02 -8.67 10.68
C ARG A 72 -0.37 -8.95 9.25
N ARG A 73 -1.56 -9.51 9.04
CA ARG A 73 -2.15 -9.69 7.72
C ARG A 73 -3.55 -9.12 7.82
N HIS A 74 -3.70 -7.86 7.47
CA HIS A 74 -4.94 -7.15 7.75
C HIS A 74 -5.85 -7.08 6.54
N CYS A 75 -5.32 -6.70 5.40
CA CYS A 75 -6.12 -6.63 4.17
C CYS A 75 -5.26 -6.96 2.98
N ILE A 76 -5.89 -7.16 1.84
CA ILE A 76 -5.20 -7.50 0.61
C ILE A 76 -5.70 -6.60 -0.49
N ILE A 77 -4.76 -6.00 -1.23
CA ILE A 77 -5.08 -5.25 -2.42
C ILE A 77 -4.54 -6.03 -3.61
N ASN A 78 -5.44 -6.45 -4.49
CA ASN A 78 -5.04 -7.12 -5.72
C ASN A 78 -4.89 -6.08 -6.81
N VAL A 79 -3.78 -6.14 -7.53
CA VAL A 79 -3.49 -5.21 -8.61
C VAL A 79 -3.32 -6.01 -9.88
N LYS A 80 -4.09 -5.66 -10.92
CA LYS A 80 -3.90 -6.31 -12.21
C LYS A 80 -4.32 -5.37 -13.33
N ARG A 81 -3.84 -5.65 -14.52
CA ARG A 81 -4.21 -4.87 -15.69
C ARG A 81 -5.40 -5.51 -16.38
N ASN A 82 -6.35 -4.70 -16.79
CA ASN A 82 -7.49 -5.19 -17.54
C ASN A 82 -7.13 -5.27 -19.02
N LYS A 83 -8.10 -5.62 -19.86
CA LYS A 83 -7.87 -5.77 -21.29
C LYS A 83 -7.45 -4.48 -21.96
N ALA A 84 -7.85 -3.35 -21.39
CA ALA A 84 -7.47 -2.05 -21.93
C ALA A 84 -6.11 -1.59 -21.43
N GLY A 85 -5.42 -2.41 -20.64
CA GLY A 85 -4.11 -2.06 -20.11
C GLY A 85 -4.16 -1.18 -18.89
N LYS A 86 -5.33 -0.96 -18.32
CA LYS A 86 -5.47 -0.11 -17.14
C LYS A 86 -5.36 -0.93 -15.88
N LEU A 87 -4.82 -0.31 -14.84
CA LEU A 87 -4.67 -0.97 -13.54
C LEU A 87 -6.00 -0.99 -12.80
N VAL A 88 -6.33 -2.13 -12.25
CA VAL A 88 -7.55 -2.33 -11.47
C VAL A 88 -7.14 -2.80 -10.10
N TYR A 89 -7.64 -2.12 -9.06
CA TYR A 89 -7.30 -2.41 -7.68
C TYR A 89 -8.54 -2.94 -6.96
N THR A 90 -8.40 -4.06 -6.28
CA THR A 90 -9.50 -4.69 -5.55
C THR A 90 -9.07 -4.93 -4.11
N LEU A 91 -9.88 -4.46 -3.19
CA LEU A 91 -9.59 -4.53 -1.75
C LEU A 91 -10.44 -5.60 -1.10
N ARG A 92 -9.85 -6.38 -0.20
CA ARG A 92 -10.59 -7.31 0.64
C ARG A 92 -9.93 -7.42 2.01
N ASP A 93 -10.73 -7.81 3.00
CA ASP A 93 -10.23 -8.07 4.35
C ASP A 93 -9.52 -9.41 4.36
N ALA A 94 -8.53 -9.64 5.22
CA ALA A 94 -7.62 -10.76 5.09
C ALA A 94 -7.77 -11.94 6.00
N PRO A 95 -8.77 -12.32 6.77
CA PRO A 95 -9.65 -11.59 7.64
C PRO A 95 -8.91 -11.01 8.85
N SER A 96 -9.32 -9.83 9.25
CA SER A 96 -8.71 -9.14 10.38
C SER A 96 -9.64 -9.16 11.57
N LEU A 97 -9.06 -8.86 12.76
CA LEU A 97 -9.87 -8.81 13.97
C LEU A 97 -10.75 -7.58 14.03
N THR A 98 -10.21 -6.43 13.64
CA THR A 98 -10.95 -5.18 13.75
C THR A 98 -11.67 -4.78 12.49
N GLY A 99 -11.41 -5.49 11.39
CA GLY A 99 -12.04 -5.19 10.11
C GLY A 99 -11.25 -4.20 9.29
N THR A 100 -11.54 -4.18 8.00
CA THR A 100 -10.96 -3.22 7.07
C THR A 100 -12.07 -2.28 6.65
N PHE A 101 -11.82 -0.98 6.78
CA PHE A 101 -12.81 0.03 6.46
C PHE A 101 -12.42 0.75 5.19
N LEU A 102 -13.40 0.99 4.34
CA LEU A 102 -13.22 1.80 3.14
C LEU A 102 -14.13 2.99 3.28
N HIS A 103 -13.54 4.18 3.38
CA HIS A 103 -14.30 5.43 3.57
C HIS A 103 -15.30 5.28 4.73
N ASN A 104 -14.82 4.73 5.84
CA ASN A 104 -15.59 4.59 7.09
C ASN A 104 -16.66 3.50 7.06
N GLU A 105 -16.67 2.66 6.02
CA GLU A 105 -17.62 1.53 5.98
C GLU A 105 -16.83 0.24 6.02
N VAL A 106 -17.21 -0.64 6.94
CA VAL A 106 -16.49 -1.89 7.12
C VAL A 106 -16.83 -2.86 5.98
N LEU A 107 -15.84 -3.56 5.51
CA LEU A 107 -16.03 -4.59 4.49
C LEU A 107 -16.57 -5.86 5.14
N GLY A 108 -17.44 -6.58 4.42
CA GLY A 108 -17.87 -7.89 4.86
C GLY A 108 -16.77 -8.92 4.64
N ASP A 109 -16.97 -10.09 5.23
CA ASP A 109 -15.97 -11.15 5.23
C ASP A 109 -15.53 -11.57 3.84
N LYS A 110 -16.43 -11.52 2.89
CA LYS A 110 -16.15 -12.00 1.55
C LYS A 110 -16.24 -10.91 0.51
N ASP A 111 -16.34 -9.66 0.97
CA ASP A 111 -16.45 -8.55 0.03
C ASP A 111 -15.15 -8.30 -0.68
N ARG A 112 -15.24 -8.08 -1.98
CA ARG A 112 -14.12 -7.65 -2.79
C ARG A 112 -14.58 -6.39 -3.47
N VAL A 113 -13.97 -5.28 -3.12
CA VAL A 113 -14.43 -3.97 -3.55
C VAL A 113 -13.37 -3.31 -4.42
N ARG A 114 -13.80 -2.85 -5.58
CA ARG A 114 -12.90 -2.10 -6.44
C ARG A 114 -12.64 -0.75 -5.82
N ILE A 115 -11.37 -0.36 -5.78
CA ILE A 115 -10.96 0.94 -5.25
C ILE A 115 -10.21 1.70 -6.34
N GLU A 116 -10.18 3.01 -6.20
CA GLU A 116 -9.56 3.88 -7.18
C GLU A 116 -8.61 4.85 -6.50
N ASP A 117 -7.88 5.60 -7.32
CA ASP A 117 -6.93 6.56 -6.81
C ASP A 117 -7.57 7.45 -5.76
N GLY A 118 -6.92 7.64 -4.64
CA GLY A 118 -7.44 8.46 -3.56
C GLY A 118 -8.31 7.73 -2.56
N ALA A 119 -8.56 6.43 -2.75
CA ALA A 119 -9.38 5.67 -1.81
C ALA A 119 -8.69 5.65 -0.45
N ILE A 120 -9.47 5.89 0.60
CA ILE A 120 -8.96 5.91 1.98
C ILE A 120 -9.44 4.66 2.70
N MET A 121 -8.48 3.92 3.24
CA MET A 121 -8.76 2.68 3.95
C MET A 121 -8.26 2.81 5.38
N THR A 122 -8.97 2.19 6.32
CA THR A 122 -8.57 2.20 7.72
C THR A 122 -8.36 0.77 8.21
N LEU A 123 -7.19 0.54 8.78
CA LEU A 123 -6.75 -0.75 9.31
C LEU A 123 -6.40 -0.53 10.78
N GLY A 124 -7.29 -0.93 11.67
CA GLY A 124 -7.10 -0.61 13.08
C GLY A 124 -7.20 0.88 13.28
N ALA A 125 -6.15 1.51 13.82
CA ALA A 125 -6.11 2.95 14.04
C ALA A 125 -5.28 3.65 12.98
N THR A 126 -4.97 2.99 11.89
CA THR A 126 -4.08 3.49 10.84
C THR A 126 -4.87 3.71 9.56
N SER A 127 -4.66 4.86 8.92
CA SER A 127 -5.32 5.17 7.66
C SER A 127 -4.30 5.21 6.53
N ILE A 128 -4.68 4.64 5.40
CA ILE A 128 -3.83 4.61 4.22
C ILE A 128 -4.64 5.11 3.02
N ILE A 129 -3.93 5.64 2.04
CA ILE A 129 -4.54 6.14 0.79
C ILE A 129 -3.92 5.39 -0.37
N LEU A 130 -4.74 4.99 -1.32
CA LEU A 130 -4.25 4.38 -2.54
C LEU A 130 -3.79 5.47 -3.51
N LYS A 131 -2.57 5.31 -4.01
CA LYS A 131 -2.05 6.13 -5.11
C LYS A 131 -1.93 5.22 -6.30
N ALA A 132 -2.82 5.37 -7.24
CA ALA A 132 -2.85 4.48 -8.40
C ALA A 132 -1.65 4.74 -9.30
N GLY A 133 -1.18 3.68 -9.94
CA GLY A 133 -0.10 3.78 -10.89
C GLY A 133 -0.61 4.11 -12.28
N LYS A 134 0.29 3.96 -13.23
CA LYS A 134 -0.02 4.25 -14.64
C LYS A 134 -0.02 2.97 -15.50
#